data_41048d7909caa23ea4f16cf7a50e318e
#
_entry.id   41048d7909caa23ea4f16cf7a50e318e
#
_cell.length_a   1.000
_cell.length_b   1.000
_cell.length_c   1.000
_cell.angle_alpha   90.00
_cell.angle_beta   90.00
_cell.angle_gamma   90.00
#
_symmetry.space_group_name_H-M   'P 1'
#
loop_
_entity.id
_entity.type
_entity.pdbx_description
1 polymer ?
#
loop_
_entity_poly.entity_id
_entity_poly.type
_entity_poly.pdbx_seq_one_letter_code
_entity_poly.pdbx_strand_id
1 'polypeptide(L)'
;MKIKNLADLAGVSPSTVSKAFSGSHEVSEATRERIFALAREHGVFEKYDKNRFCKRVIAVICPEINSDYYNSVVTQFKKEIEARGGIMLLSINDFFFDKLEEMYTYYTAYAKVDGVILFSPHLRSIDPGVLLIPTVCYTQGSSSVMTDTVKVDTKGALLDAVLDLKRKGHTKIGFAGDPLTRGRQRNFCDVMHEVGLSVYERYIKTSDARFEKAGVQMIQEWLREGDMPTAVIAAYDYIAIGMMRALHEAGLRVPEDMALVGYDDIPHASYFPPTLSSIRTPIEESCRATVDLIMKKIDDHYYSAHEDITLFSTYIPRESSGE
;
A
#
# COMPACT_ATOMS: atom_id res chain seq x y z
N MET A 1 33.75 22.19 -20.76
CA MET A 1 34.07 21.87 -22.18
C MET A 1 32.93 22.39 -23.05
N LYS A 2 33.20 22.76 -24.31
CA LYS A 2 32.16 23.18 -25.29
C LYS A 2 31.70 21.96 -26.12
N ILE A 3 30.48 22.01 -26.69
CA ILE A 3 29.96 20.95 -27.58
C ILE A 3 30.92 20.58 -28.72
N LYS A 4 31.61 21.57 -29.26
CA LYS A 4 32.59 21.36 -30.32
C LYS A 4 33.74 20.44 -29.86
N ASN A 5 34.28 20.65 -28.69
CA ASN A 5 35.36 19.82 -28.14
C ASN A 5 34.91 18.38 -27.86
N LEU A 6 33.65 18.21 -27.39
CA LEU A 6 33.07 16.88 -27.21
C LEU A 6 32.80 16.15 -28.53
N ALA A 7 32.42 16.90 -29.56
CA ALA A 7 32.24 16.39 -30.93
C ALA A 7 33.57 15.91 -31.52
N ASP A 8 34.66 16.71 -31.35
CA ASP A 8 35.99 16.36 -31.80
C ASP A 8 36.50 15.06 -31.12
N LEU A 9 36.29 14.92 -29.80
CA LEU A 9 36.65 13.73 -29.04
C LEU A 9 35.81 12.49 -29.46
N ALA A 10 34.54 12.68 -29.75
CA ALA A 10 33.65 11.61 -30.19
C ALA A 10 33.79 11.30 -31.69
N GLY A 11 34.58 12.04 -32.47
CA GLY A 11 34.73 11.86 -33.92
C GLY A 11 33.43 12.07 -34.69
N VAL A 12 32.60 13.03 -34.27
CA VAL A 12 31.31 13.34 -34.89
C VAL A 12 31.11 14.84 -35.04
N SER A 13 30.06 15.25 -35.74
CA SER A 13 29.72 16.68 -35.85
C SER A 13 29.13 17.25 -34.55
N PRO A 14 29.25 18.56 -34.29
CA PRO A 14 28.57 19.21 -33.18
C PRO A 14 27.05 19.05 -33.21
N SER A 15 26.46 18.97 -34.42
CA SER A 15 25.04 18.67 -34.65
C SER A 15 24.68 17.27 -34.19
N THR A 16 25.55 16.27 -34.44
CA THR A 16 25.36 14.87 -34.00
C THR A 16 25.40 14.80 -32.48
N VAL A 17 26.29 15.52 -31.81
CA VAL A 17 26.30 15.62 -30.31
C VAL A 17 25.00 16.25 -29.81
N SER A 18 24.54 17.35 -30.43
CA SER A 18 23.27 17.97 -30.01
C SER A 18 22.08 17.03 -30.24
N LYS A 19 22.04 16.29 -31.35
CA LYS A 19 21.00 15.29 -31.65
C LYS A 19 21.07 14.10 -30.68
N ALA A 20 22.25 13.67 -30.27
CA ALA A 20 22.40 12.61 -29.28
C ALA A 20 21.75 13.00 -27.93
N PHE A 21 22.03 14.23 -27.44
CA PHE A 21 21.43 14.75 -26.23
C PHE A 21 19.96 15.14 -26.34
N SER A 22 19.44 15.39 -27.54
CA SER A 22 18.00 15.64 -27.76
C SER A 22 17.15 14.39 -27.97
N GLY A 23 17.77 13.20 -27.90
CA GLY A 23 17.04 11.93 -28.07
C GLY A 23 16.66 11.63 -29.53
N SER A 24 17.22 12.34 -30.50
CA SER A 24 16.87 12.14 -31.93
C SER A 24 17.19 10.74 -32.43
N HIS A 25 16.24 10.12 -33.13
CA HIS A 25 16.41 8.79 -33.74
C HIS A 25 17.45 8.75 -34.90
N GLU A 26 17.92 9.90 -35.35
CA GLU A 26 18.95 9.99 -36.37
C GLU A 26 20.35 9.61 -35.90
N VAL A 27 20.56 9.44 -34.58
CA VAL A 27 21.83 9.01 -33.97
C VAL A 27 21.69 7.58 -33.49
N SER A 28 22.57 6.70 -34.01
CA SER A 28 22.60 5.30 -33.57
C SER A 28 22.89 5.16 -32.09
N GLU A 29 22.37 4.13 -31.43
CA GLU A 29 22.56 3.88 -30.01
C GLU A 29 24.05 3.80 -29.63
N ALA A 30 24.84 3.08 -30.43
CA ALA A 30 26.30 2.97 -30.20
C ALA A 30 27.02 4.32 -30.26
N THR A 31 26.60 5.21 -31.15
CA THR A 31 27.15 6.56 -31.23
C THR A 31 26.71 7.42 -30.07
N ARG A 32 25.47 7.28 -29.63
CA ARG A 32 24.93 7.98 -28.45
C ARG A 32 25.64 7.57 -27.19
N GLU A 33 25.81 6.29 -26.94
CA GLU A 33 26.53 5.76 -25.76
C GLU A 33 27.97 6.26 -25.71
N ARG A 34 28.68 6.28 -26.85
CA ARG A 34 30.04 6.80 -26.94
C ARG A 34 30.10 8.30 -26.57
N ILE A 35 29.19 9.11 -27.08
CA ILE A 35 29.10 10.54 -26.75
C ILE A 35 28.80 10.73 -25.27
N PHE A 36 27.90 9.95 -24.71
CA PHE A 36 27.52 10.02 -23.30
C PHE A 36 28.66 9.57 -22.35
N ALA A 37 29.37 8.52 -22.72
CA ALA A 37 30.55 8.07 -21.97
C ALA A 37 31.62 9.17 -21.89
N LEU A 38 31.99 9.76 -23.03
CA LEU A 38 32.93 10.87 -23.07
C LEU A 38 32.42 12.11 -22.32
N ALA A 39 31.13 12.41 -22.39
CA ALA A 39 30.58 13.54 -21.67
C ALA A 39 30.63 13.35 -20.14
N ARG A 40 30.41 12.10 -19.64
CA ARG A 40 30.57 11.77 -18.22
C ARG A 40 32.02 11.83 -17.78
N GLU A 41 32.94 11.23 -18.55
CA GLU A 41 34.37 11.25 -18.26
C GLU A 41 34.93 12.68 -18.08
N HIS A 42 34.42 13.61 -18.91
CA HIS A 42 34.84 15.01 -18.86
C HIS A 42 33.92 15.90 -17.98
N GLY A 43 33.00 15.35 -17.20
CA GLY A 43 32.14 16.09 -16.27
C GLY A 43 31.22 17.12 -16.92
N VAL A 44 30.82 16.90 -18.20
CA VAL A 44 29.99 17.84 -18.96
C VAL A 44 28.64 17.24 -19.38
N PHE A 45 28.38 16.01 -18.99
CA PHE A 45 27.14 15.31 -19.34
C PHE A 45 25.90 16.10 -18.90
N GLU A 46 25.85 16.47 -17.62
CA GLU A 46 24.74 17.23 -17.02
C GLU A 46 24.49 18.59 -17.69
N LYS A 47 25.56 19.19 -18.22
CA LYS A 47 25.49 20.49 -18.90
C LYS A 47 24.77 20.43 -20.24
N TYR A 48 24.82 19.29 -20.93
CA TYR A 48 24.28 19.13 -22.28
C TYR A 48 23.02 18.29 -22.33
N ASP A 49 22.76 17.52 -21.28
CA ASP A 49 21.54 16.71 -21.16
C ASP A 49 20.34 17.59 -20.79
N LYS A 50 20.00 18.51 -21.71
CA LYS A 50 18.85 19.41 -21.54
C LYS A 50 17.50 18.70 -21.59
N ASN A 51 17.49 17.46 -22.09
CA ASN A 51 16.29 16.64 -22.19
C ASN A 51 16.16 15.65 -21.05
N ARG A 52 17.13 15.59 -20.13
CA ARG A 52 16.97 14.83 -18.93
C ARG A 52 15.86 15.46 -18.12
N PHE A 53 14.77 14.73 -18.01
CA PHE A 53 13.75 15.08 -17.04
C PHE A 53 14.43 15.02 -15.65
N CYS A 54 14.73 16.20 -15.09
CA CYS A 54 15.58 16.32 -13.89
C CYS A 54 14.94 15.76 -12.62
N LYS A 55 13.64 15.39 -12.68
CA LYS A 55 12.93 14.84 -11.54
C LYS A 55 12.93 13.31 -11.62
N ARG A 56 13.05 12.66 -10.48
CA ARG A 56 12.87 11.22 -10.40
C ARG A 56 11.41 10.86 -10.62
N VAL A 57 11.17 9.85 -11.42
CA VAL A 57 9.83 9.35 -11.73
C VAL A 57 9.64 8.02 -11.01
N ILE A 58 8.70 8.00 -10.07
CA ILE A 58 8.38 6.81 -9.28
C ILE A 58 6.98 6.33 -9.67
N ALA A 59 6.89 5.11 -10.15
CA ALA A 59 5.60 4.47 -10.40
C ALA A 59 5.08 3.84 -9.10
N VAL A 60 3.80 4.07 -8.82
CA VAL A 60 3.06 3.44 -7.74
C VAL A 60 1.97 2.58 -8.36
N ILE A 61 2.01 1.28 -8.13
CA ILE A 61 0.98 0.34 -8.59
C ILE A 61 0.14 -0.04 -7.38
N CYS A 62 -1.13 0.40 -7.39
CA CYS A 62 -2.07 0.29 -6.28
C CYS A 62 -3.28 -0.56 -6.70
N PRO A 63 -3.88 -1.37 -5.80
CA PRO A 63 -5.05 -2.18 -6.16
C PRO A 63 -6.29 -1.35 -6.53
N GLU A 64 -6.54 -0.28 -5.81
CA GLU A 64 -7.71 0.60 -6.01
C GLU A 64 -7.48 1.98 -5.36
N ILE A 65 -8.40 2.91 -5.62
CA ILE A 65 -8.45 4.23 -4.95
C ILE A 65 -9.86 4.54 -4.41
N ASN A 66 -10.76 3.57 -4.43
CA ASN A 66 -12.17 3.79 -4.05
C ASN A 66 -12.38 3.79 -2.54
N SER A 67 -11.49 3.19 -1.76
CA SER A 67 -11.55 3.22 -0.31
C SER A 67 -10.72 4.38 0.26
N ASP A 68 -11.16 4.94 1.39
CA ASP A 68 -10.43 5.99 2.10
C ASP A 68 -9.01 5.55 2.49
N TYR A 69 -8.83 4.27 2.84
CA TYR A 69 -7.51 3.73 3.14
C TYR A 69 -6.55 3.87 1.95
N TYR A 70 -6.89 3.29 0.79
CA TYR A 70 -6.00 3.35 -0.38
C TYR A 70 -5.81 4.77 -0.89
N ASN A 71 -6.88 5.58 -0.89
CA ASN A 71 -6.82 6.98 -1.29
C ASN A 71 -5.86 7.77 -0.37
N SER A 72 -5.94 7.56 0.94
CA SER A 72 -5.04 8.20 1.91
C SER A 72 -3.58 7.81 1.71
N VAL A 73 -3.32 6.51 1.49
CA VAL A 73 -1.96 6.01 1.25
C VAL A 73 -1.39 6.56 -0.06
N VAL A 74 -2.17 6.54 -1.17
CA VAL A 74 -1.75 7.10 -2.46
C VAL A 74 -1.48 8.61 -2.36
N THR A 75 -2.35 9.34 -1.66
CA THR A 75 -2.17 10.77 -1.42
C THR A 75 -0.92 11.06 -0.61
N GLN A 76 -0.64 10.25 0.40
CA GLN A 76 0.57 10.40 1.21
C GLN A 76 1.84 10.05 0.42
N PHE A 77 1.82 8.99 -0.41
CA PHE A 77 2.94 8.70 -1.31
C PHE A 77 3.21 9.86 -2.26
N LYS A 78 2.17 10.43 -2.86
CA LYS A 78 2.32 11.61 -3.72
C LYS A 78 3.02 12.74 -2.97
N LYS A 79 2.55 13.08 -1.77
CA LYS A 79 3.13 14.13 -0.91
C LYS A 79 4.61 13.87 -0.60
N GLU A 80 4.95 12.63 -0.20
CA GLU A 80 6.33 12.27 0.16
C GLU A 80 7.28 12.28 -1.04
N ILE A 81 6.82 11.80 -2.21
CA ILE A 81 7.59 11.79 -3.46
C ILE A 81 7.84 13.23 -3.95
N GLU A 82 6.79 14.06 -3.97
CA GLU A 82 6.89 15.47 -4.41
C GLU A 82 7.78 16.30 -3.47
N ALA A 83 7.71 16.06 -2.15
CA ALA A 83 8.56 16.72 -1.17
C ALA A 83 10.07 16.45 -1.38
N ARG A 84 10.41 15.30 -2.01
CA ARG A 84 11.78 14.92 -2.39
C ARG A 84 12.12 15.27 -3.85
N GLY A 85 11.29 16.11 -4.47
CA GLY A 85 11.51 16.60 -5.85
C GLY A 85 11.19 15.57 -6.92
N GLY A 86 10.52 14.46 -6.59
CA GLY A 86 10.08 13.42 -7.54
C GLY A 86 8.74 13.74 -8.21
N ILE A 87 8.32 12.85 -9.09
CA ILE A 87 6.98 12.79 -9.69
C ILE A 87 6.44 11.37 -9.50
N MET A 88 5.19 11.28 -9.11
CA MET A 88 4.47 10.01 -8.98
C MET A 88 3.68 9.72 -10.26
N LEU A 89 3.82 8.51 -10.80
CA LEU A 89 2.90 7.92 -11.75
C LEU A 89 2.06 6.86 -11.02
N LEU A 90 0.75 6.92 -11.17
CA LEU A 90 -0.17 5.99 -10.51
C LEU A 90 -0.80 5.05 -11.54
N SER A 91 -0.79 3.75 -11.24
CA SER A 91 -1.58 2.74 -11.95
C SER A 91 -2.42 1.92 -10.99
N ILE A 92 -3.58 1.51 -11.48
CA ILE A 92 -4.55 0.72 -10.71
C ILE A 92 -4.68 -0.66 -11.34
N ASN A 93 -4.38 -1.71 -10.55
CA ASN A 93 -4.41 -3.08 -11.04
C ASN A 93 -5.68 -3.87 -10.69
N ASP A 94 -6.66 -3.24 -10.00
CA ASP A 94 -7.96 -3.82 -9.63
C ASP A 94 -7.85 -5.17 -8.89
N PHE A 95 -6.81 -5.36 -8.07
CA PHE A 95 -6.47 -6.62 -7.39
C PHE A 95 -6.09 -7.77 -8.35
N PHE A 96 -5.98 -7.53 -9.67
CA PHE A 96 -5.56 -8.55 -10.63
C PHE A 96 -4.04 -8.63 -10.70
N PHE A 97 -3.53 -9.84 -10.49
CA PHE A 97 -2.10 -10.10 -10.51
C PHE A 97 -1.50 -9.89 -11.91
N ASP A 98 -2.15 -10.41 -12.94
CA ASP A 98 -1.66 -10.31 -14.34
C ASP A 98 -1.52 -8.84 -14.78
N LYS A 99 -2.47 -7.97 -14.36
CA LYS A 99 -2.37 -6.52 -14.61
C LYS A 99 -1.18 -5.88 -13.88
N LEU A 100 -0.87 -6.33 -12.68
CA LEU A 100 0.28 -5.81 -11.93
C LEU A 100 1.59 -6.15 -12.65
N GLU A 101 1.73 -7.39 -13.13
CA GLU A 101 2.92 -7.85 -13.87
C GLU A 101 3.07 -7.09 -15.20
N GLU A 102 1.98 -6.89 -15.94
CA GLU A 102 1.97 -6.10 -17.17
C GLU A 102 2.40 -4.64 -16.91
N MET A 103 1.83 -4.00 -15.89
CA MET A 103 2.18 -2.61 -15.51
C MET A 103 3.63 -2.50 -15.04
N TYR A 104 4.10 -3.46 -14.25
CA TYR A 104 5.49 -3.50 -13.81
C TYR A 104 6.44 -3.60 -15.00
N THR A 105 6.17 -4.52 -15.93
CA THR A 105 6.94 -4.68 -17.18
C THR A 105 6.93 -3.40 -18.02
N TYR A 106 5.77 -2.76 -18.15
CA TYR A 106 5.67 -1.49 -18.87
C TYR A 106 6.56 -0.41 -18.25
N TYR A 107 6.51 -0.24 -16.94
CA TYR A 107 7.28 0.79 -16.25
C TYR A 107 8.79 0.54 -16.30
N THR A 108 9.21 -0.71 -16.19
CA THR A 108 10.64 -1.06 -16.15
C THR A 108 11.26 -1.09 -17.54
N ALA A 109 10.58 -1.66 -18.53
CA ALA A 109 11.14 -1.87 -19.85
C ALA A 109 10.89 -0.71 -20.84
N TYR A 110 9.72 -0.05 -20.75
CA TYR A 110 9.28 0.93 -21.74
C TYR A 110 9.23 2.37 -21.21
N ALA A 111 8.58 2.61 -20.09
CA ALA A 111 8.44 3.96 -19.54
C ALA A 111 9.71 4.46 -18.84
N LYS A 112 10.63 3.55 -18.48
CA LYS A 112 11.94 3.87 -17.87
C LYS A 112 11.81 4.77 -16.65
N VAL A 113 10.93 4.39 -15.72
CA VAL A 113 10.83 5.06 -14.43
C VAL A 113 12.09 4.77 -13.58
N ASP A 114 12.38 5.62 -12.61
CA ASP A 114 13.56 5.47 -11.75
C ASP A 114 13.33 4.43 -10.63
N GLY A 115 12.07 4.19 -10.24
CA GLY A 115 11.72 3.21 -9.23
C GLY A 115 10.24 2.86 -9.23
N VAL A 116 9.88 1.73 -8.59
CA VAL A 116 8.50 1.24 -8.47
C VAL A 116 8.14 0.95 -7.03
N ILE A 117 6.99 1.45 -6.57
CA ILE A 117 6.36 1.06 -5.31
C ILE A 117 5.17 0.16 -5.65
N LEU A 118 5.17 -1.04 -5.07
CA LEU A 118 4.14 -2.04 -5.29
C LEU A 118 3.30 -2.22 -4.04
N PHE A 119 1.99 -2.00 -4.16
CA PHE A 119 1.05 -2.48 -3.17
C PHE A 119 0.76 -3.95 -3.44
N SER A 120 1.36 -4.86 -2.73
CA SER A 120 0.97 -6.26 -2.91
C SER A 120 1.39 -7.17 -1.77
N PRO A 121 0.46 -8.01 -1.28
CA PRO A 121 0.79 -9.17 -0.48
C PRO A 121 1.17 -10.40 -1.32
N HIS A 122 1.09 -10.38 -2.65
CA HIS A 122 1.07 -11.59 -3.47
C HIS A 122 1.98 -11.57 -4.70
N LEU A 123 3.12 -10.89 -4.65
CA LEU A 123 4.14 -10.98 -5.71
C LEU A 123 4.81 -12.38 -5.75
N ARG A 124 4.03 -13.44 -5.85
CA ARG A 124 4.56 -14.82 -5.88
C ARG A 124 5.26 -15.19 -7.18
N SER A 125 5.14 -14.37 -8.23
CA SER A 125 5.62 -14.73 -9.56
C SER A 125 6.59 -13.74 -10.18
N ILE A 126 6.82 -12.55 -9.61
CA ILE A 126 7.94 -11.73 -10.09
C ILE A 126 9.21 -12.35 -9.51
N ASP A 127 9.96 -13.01 -10.37
CA ASP A 127 11.30 -13.50 -10.04
C ASP A 127 12.15 -12.31 -9.56
N PRO A 128 12.73 -12.37 -8.35
CA PRO A 128 13.63 -11.31 -7.87
C PRO A 128 14.77 -10.99 -8.84
N GLY A 129 15.20 -11.97 -9.65
CA GLY A 129 16.16 -11.78 -10.73
C GLY A 129 15.66 -10.89 -11.88
N VAL A 130 14.37 -10.60 -11.94
CA VAL A 130 13.73 -9.75 -12.97
C VAL A 130 13.50 -8.31 -12.47
N LEU A 131 13.79 -8.02 -11.19
CA LEU A 131 13.69 -6.65 -10.66
C LEU A 131 14.84 -5.79 -11.22
N LEU A 132 14.61 -5.23 -12.41
CA LEU A 132 15.61 -4.47 -13.18
C LEU A 132 15.88 -3.07 -12.62
N ILE A 133 15.02 -2.57 -11.74
CA ILE A 133 15.10 -1.22 -11.14
C ILE A 133 14.74 -1.27 -9.66
N PRO A 134 15.11 -0.25 -8.87
CA PRO A 134 14.71 -0.13 -7.47
C PRO A 134 13.20 -0.35 -7.30
N THR A 135 12.83 -1.34 -6.50
CA THR A 135 11.45 -1.72 -6.25
C THR A 135 11.26 -1.94 -4.76
N VAL A 136 10.23 -1.31 -4.19
CA VAL A 136 9.84 -1.47 -2.78
C VAL A 136 8.40 -1.97 -2.70
N CYS A 137 8.20 -3.05 -1.94
CA CYS A 137 6.88 -3.58 -1.66
C CYS A 137 6.29 -2.91 -0.41
N TYR A 138 5.09 -2.35 -0.52
CA TYR A 138 4.29 -1.85 0.60
C TYR A 138 3.16 -2.82 0.90
N THR A 139 3.08 -3.35 2.13
CA THR A 139 2.13 -4.41 2.48
C THR A 139 1.61 -4.32 3.91
N GLN A 140 0.39 -4.83 4.14
CA GLN A 140 -0.18 -5.10 5.48
C GLN A 140 -0.12 -6.60 5.85
N GLY A 141 0.67 -7.38 5.16
CA GLY A 141 0.77 -8.83 5.36
C GLY A 141 2.20 -9.33 5.23
N SER A 142 2.38 -10.63 5.24
CA SER A 142 3.68 -11.23 4.91
C SER A 142 3.95 -11.08 3.41
N SER A 143 5.07 -10.47 3.05
CA SER A 143 5.60 -10.53 1.69
C SER A 143 6.33 -11.86 1.51
N SER A 144 6.10 -12.52 0.38
CA SER A 144 6.86 -13.72 -0.02
C SER A 144 7.96 -13.41 -1.05
N VAL A 145 8.17 -12.14 -1.34
CA VAL A 145 9.12 -11.69 -2.35
C VAL A 145 10.42 -11.27 -1.69
N MET A 146 11.54 -11.70 -2.23
CA MET A 146 12.88 -11.25 -1.83
C MET A 146 13.15 -9.86 -2.44
N THR A 147 12.38 -8.86 -2.01
CA THR A 147 12.58 -7.45 -2.36
C THR A 147 12.48 -6.59 -1.12
N ASP A 148 12.97 -5.38 -1.20
CA ASP A 148 12.80 -4.41 -0.12
C ASP A 148 11.33 -4.24 0.23
N THR A 149 11.00 -4.33 1.51
CA THR A 149 9.61 -4.35 1.98
C THR A 149 9.40 -3.36 3.12
N VAL A 150 8.34 -2.59 3.02
CA VAL A 150 7.78 -1.85 4.16
C VAL A 150 6.45 -2.48 4.52
N LYS A 151 6.43 -3.10 5.69
CA LYS A 151 5.30 -3.85 6.22
C LYS A 151 4.62 -3.09 7.34
N VAL A 152 3.30 -3.06 7.33
CA VAL A 152 2.50 -2.65 8.49
C VAL A 152 1.94 -3.89 9.18
N ASP A 153 2.39 -4.13 10.41
CA ASP A 153 1.90 -5.22 11.24
C ASP A 153 0.69 -4.77 12.06
N THR A 154 -0.43 -5.45 11.89
CA THR A 154 -1.69 -5.14 12.56
C THR A 154 -2.02 -6.12 13.68
N LYS A 155 -1.23 -7.20 13.86
CA LYS A 155 -1.56 -8.28 14.80
C LYS A 155 -1.54 -7.82 16.26
N GLY A 156 -0.56 -6.98 16.63
CA GLY A 156 -0.47 -6.44 17.99
C GLY A 156 -1.68 -5.58 18.36
N ALA A 157 -2.07 -4.67 17.47
CA ALA A 157 -3.25 -3.82 17.69
C ALA A 157 -4.56 -4.62 17.71
N LEU A 158 -4.65 -5.69 16.92
CA LEU A 158 -5.79 -6.61 16.97
C LEU A 158 -5.83 -7.37 18.30
N LEU A 159 -4.69 -7.78 18.82
CA LEU A 159 -4.58 -8.41 20.15
C LEU A 159 -5.08 -7.45 21.23
N ASP A 160 -4.65 -6.19 21.20
CA ASP A 160 -5.11 -5.17 22.15
C ASP A 160 -6.64 -4.97 22.08
N ALA A 161 -7.20 -4.91 20.88
CA ALA A 161 -8.65 -4.79 20.68
C ALA A 161 -9.42 -5.99 21.22
N VAL A 162 -8.97 -7.21 20.96
CA VAL A 162 -9.62 -8.43 21.47
C VAL A 162 -9.48 -8.55 22.98
N LEU A 163 -8.33 -8.18 23.54
CA LEU A 163 -8.13 -8.13 25.00
C LEU A 163 -9.04 -7.09 25.67
N ASP A 164 -9.24 -5.94 25.03
CA ASP A 164 -10.14 -4.91 25.52
C ASP A 164 -11.59 -5.41 25.54
N LEU A 165 -12.07 -5.97 24.44
CA LEU A 165 -13.40 -6.60 24.37
C LEU A 165 -13.57 -7.72 25.40
N LYS A 166 -12.54 -8.57 25.59
CA LYS A 166 -12.55 -9.64 26.60
C LYS A 166 -12.64 -9.07 28.00
N ARG A 167 -11.91 -8.01 28.34
CA ARG A 167 -11.99 -7.32 29.66
C ARG A 167 -13.40 -6.76 29.94
N LYS A 168 -14.10 -6.32 28.86
CA LYS A 168 -15.49 -5.85 28.94
C LYS A 168 -16.52 -6.98 29.00
N GLY A 169 -16.07 -8.24 29.04
CA GLY A 169 -16.91 -9.44 29.19
C GLY A 169 -17.35 -10.10 27.89
N HIS A 170 -16.90 -9.62 26.75
CA HIS A 170 -17.23 -10.25 25.47
C HIS A 170 -16.46 -11.57 25.29
N THR A 171 -17.19 -12.68 25.17
CA THR A 171 -16.65 -14.01 24.86
C THR A 171 -17.13 -14.55 23.51
N LYS A 172 -18.22 -14.01 23.00
CA LYS A 172 -18.76 -14.28 21.67
C LYS A 172 -18.35 -13.15 20.73
N ILE A 173 -17.11 -13.21 20.25
CA ILE A 173 -16.56 -12.21 19.33
C ILE A 173 -16.59 -12.77 17.92
N GLY A 174 -17.15 -12.03 16.98
CA GLY A 174 -17.24 -12.38 15.55
C GLY A 174 -16.22 -11.63 14.69
N PHE A 175 -16.09 -12.09 13.48
CA PHE A 175 -15.33 -11.41 12.42
C PHE A 175 -16.21 -11.18 11.21
N ALA A 176 -16.09 -10.00 10.60
CA ALA A 176 -16.82 -9.61 9.42
C ALA A 176 -15.86 -9.10 8.34
N GLY A 177 -15.85 -9.75 7.17
CA GLY A 177 -14.92 -9.39 6.11
C GLY A 177 -15.42 -9.73 4.71
N ASP A 178 -14.51 -9.67 3.75
CA ASP A 178 -14.72 -10.05 2.35
C ASP A 178 -13.58 -10.99 1.88
N PRO A 179 -13.65 -11.54 0.65
CA PRO A 179 -12.60 -12.43 0.12
C PRO A 179 -11.19 -11.82 0.09
N LEU A 180 -11.05 -10.49 0.05
CA LEU A 180 -9.76 -9.80 0.03
C LEU A 180 -9.13 -9.72 1.42
N THR A 181 -9.93 -9.88 2.48
CA THR A 181 -9.51 -9.70 3.89
C THR A 181 -9.21 -11.02 4.62
N ARG A 182 -9.03 -12.14 3.89
CA ARG A 182 -8.71 -13.46 4.47
C ARG A 182 -7.46 -13.46 5.36
N GLY A 183 -6.50 -12.57 5.10
CA GLY A 183 -5.33 -12.39 5.96
C GLY A 183 -5.71 -11.86 7.34
N ARG A 184 -6.58 -10.85 7.40
CA ARG A 184 -7.11 -10.27 8.64
C ARG A 184 -7.96 -11.29 9.41
N GLN A 185 -8.76 -12.11 8.70
CA GLN A 185 -9.53 -13.19 9.31
C GLN A 185 -8.63 -14.24 9.98
N ARG A 186 -7.54 -14.66 9.33
CA ARG A 186 -6.58 -15.59 9.93
C ARG A 186 -5.95 -15.00 11.18
N ASN A 187 -5.46 -13.76 11.11
CA ASN A 187 -4.91 -13.07 12.29
C ASN A 187 -5.92 -12.99 13.42
N PHE A 188 -7.21 -12.74 13.12
CA PHE A 188 -8.27 -12.75 14.13
C PHE A 188 -8.42 -14.13 14.81
N CYS A 189 -8.47 -15.21 14.03
CA CYS A 189 -8.55 -16.56 14.60
C CYS A 189 -7.33 -16.88 15.48
N ASP A 190 -6.13 -16.52 15.02
CA ASP A 190 -4.89 -16.73 15.75
C ASP A 190 -4.90 -15.97 17.09
N VAL A 191 -5.31 -14.69 17.07
CA VAL A 191 -5.41 -13.86 18.28
C VAL A 191 -6.48 -14.39 19.26
N MET A 192 -7.64 -14.82 18.75
CA MET A 192 -8.68 -15.42 19.59
C MET A 192 -8.14 -16.65 20.34
N HIS A 193 -7.41 -17.54 19.66
CA HIS A 193 -6.78 -18.70 20.28
C HIS A 193 -5.69 -18.28 21.30
N GLU A 194 -4.85 -17.29 20.95
CA GLU A 194 -3.79 -16.78 21.82
C GLU A 194 -4.32 -16.24 23.15
N VAL A 195 -5.48 -15.59 23.13
CA VAL A 195 -6.13 -15.08 24.35
C VAL A 195 -7.05 -16.09 25.05
N GLY A 196 -7.13 -17.33 24.54
CA GLY A 196 -7.96 -18.38 25.13
C GLY A 196 -9.47 -18.20 24.89
N LEU A 197 -9.86 -17.57 23.79
CA LEU A 197 -11.26 -17.43 23.38
C LEU A 197 -11.58 -18.40 22.23
N SER A 198 -12.81 -18.92 22.23
CA SER A 198 -13.29 -19.80 21.16
C SER A 198 -13.65 -19.02 19.91
N VAL A 199 -13.23 -19.54 18.76
CA VAL A 199 -13.71 -19.07 17.45
C VAL A 199 -14.93 -19.89 17.06
N TYR A 200 -16.05 -19.21 16.81
CA TYR A 200 -17.29 -19.86 16.37
C TYR A 200 -17.50 -19.55 14.89
N GLU A 201 -17.54 -20.57 14.03
CA GLU A 201 -17.71 -20.39 12.59
C GLU A 201 -18.96 -19.57 12.21
N ARG A 202 -20.07 -19.75 12.94
CA ARG A 202 -21.30 -18.98 12.75
C ARG A 202 -21.15 -17.48 12.99
N TYR A 203 -20.10 -17.05 13.70
CA TYR A 203 -19.78 -15.64 13.94
C TYR A 203 -18.72 -15.11 12.98
N ILE A 204 -18.25 -15.94 12.06
CA ILE A 204 -17.38 -15.51 10.95
C ILE A 204 -18.26 -15.30 9.72
N LYS A 205 -18.38 -14.05 9.29
CA LYS A 205 -19.15 -13.72 8.08
C LYS A 205 -18.23 -13.15 7.01
N THR A 206 -18.44 -13.63 5.79
CA THR A 206 -17.75 -13.13 4.60
C THR A 206 -18.79 -12.84 3.53
N SER A 207 -18.77 -11.64 2.95
CA SER A 207 -19.68 -11.21 1.89
C SER A 207 -18.90 -10.91 0.62
N ASP A 208 -19.48 -11.25 -0.55
CA ASP A 208 -18.98 -10.80 -1.85
C ASP A 208 -19.22 -9.30 -2.09
N ALA A 209 -20.16 -8.70 -1.34
CA ALA A 209 -20.32 -7.26 -1.31
C ALA A 209 -19.15 -6.62 -0.53
N ARG A 210 -18.86 -5.37 -0.87
CA ARG A 210 -17.82 -4.59 -0.20
C ARG A 210 -18.43 -3.40 0.54
N PHE A 211 -17.65 -2.80 1.41
CA PHE A 211 -17.97 -1.57 2.13
C PHE A 211 -19.21 -1.73 3.02
N GLU A 212 -20.01 -0.67 3.17
CA GLU A 212 -21.17 -0.63 4.07
C GLU A 212 -22.21 -1.70 3.72
N LYS A 213 -22.34 -2.01 2.42
CA LYS A 213 -23.29 -3.04 1.97
C LYS A 213 -22.99 -4.41 2.58
N ALA A 214 -21.71 -4.76 2.72
CA ALA A 214 -21.31 -6.01 3.37
C ALA A 214 -21.75 -6.04 4.84
N GLY A 215 -21.49 -4.95 5.58
CA GLY A 215 -21.88 -4.83 6.98
C GLY A 215 -23.39 -4.95 7.19
N VAL A 216 -24.18 -4.29 6.35
CA VAL A 216 -25.65 -4.40 6.39
C VAL A 216 -26.12 -5.83 6.15
N GLN A 217 -25.58 -6.52 5.15
CA GLN A 217 -25.96 -7.90 4.83
C GLN A 217 -25.65 -8.85 5.99
N MET A 218 -24.48 -8.74 6.60
CA MET A 218 -24.05 -9.60 7.69
C MET A 218 -24.90 -9.44 8.95
N ILE A 219 -25.29 -8.23 9.32
CA ILE A 219 -26.22 -8.00 10.42
C ILE A 219 -27.60 -8.60 10.10
N GLN A 220 -28.13 -8.39 8.89
CA GLN A 220 -29.38 -8.99 8.48
C GLN A 220 -29.37 -10.52 8.51
N GLU A 221 -28.23 -11.14 8.20
CA GLU A 221 -28.06 -12.60 8.29
C GLU A 221 -28.09 -13.06 9.76
N TRP A 222 -27.31 -12.45 10.64
CA TRP A 222 -27.33 -12.81 12.07
C TRP A 222 -28.72 -12.60 12.72
N LEU A 223 -29.42 -11.53 12.36
CA LEU A 223 -30.79 -11.28 12.84
C LEU A 223 -31.75 -12.39 12.39
N ARG A 224 -31.63 -12.90 11.16
CA ARG A 224 -32.45 -14.02 10.67
C ARG A 224 -32.09 -15.35 11.34
N GLU A 225 -30.81 -15.56 11.66
CA GLU A 225 -30.31 -16.75 12.35
C GLU A 225 -30.69 -16.76 13.84
N GLY A 226 -30.98 -15.60 14.44
CA GLY A 226 -31.37 -15.47 15.84
C GLY A 226 -30.27 -15.71 16.85
N ASP A 227 -29.02 -15.83 16.44
CA ASP A 227 -27.83 -15.95 17.28
C ASP A 227 -26.72 -15.03 16.76
N MET A 228 -26.42 -13.98 17.52
CA MET A 228 -25.46 -12.95 17.15
C MET A 228 -24.27 -12.93 18.11
N PRO A 229 -23.07 -12.54 17.64
CA PRO A 229 -21.97 -12.23 18.53
C PRO A 229 -22.28 -10.98 19.36
N THR A 230 -21.66 -10.85 20.53
CA THR A 230 -21.79 -9.65 21.37
C THR A 230 -20.76 -8.56 20.99
N ALA A 231 -19.75 -8.91 20.22
CA ALA A 231 -18.78 -7.98 19.66
C ALA A 231 -18.33 -8.47 18.29
N VAL A 232 -17.93 -7.57 17.40
CA VAL A 232 -17.41 -7.90 16.06
C VAL A 232 -16.16 -7.08 15.74
N ILE A 233 -15.15 -7.78 15.23
CA ILE A 233 -14.02 -7.17 14.52
C ILE A 233 -14.39 -7.12 13.04
N ALA A 234 -14.64 -5.93 12.52
CA ALA A 234 -14.88 -5.72 11.08
C ALA A 234 -13.55 -5.54 10.34
N ALA A 235 -13.39 -6.16 9.21
CA ALA A 235 -12.14 -6.17 8.45
C ALA A 235 -11.69 -4.77 7.98
N TYR A 236 -12.59 -3.81 7.87
CA TYR A 236 -12.33 -2.38 7.69
C TYR A 236 -13.52 -1.54 8.14
N ASP A 237 -13.28 -0.25 8.38
CA ASP A 237 -14.26 0.65 9.04
C ASP A 237 -15.58 0.75 8.29
N TYR A 238 -15.59 0.74 6.96
CA TYR A 238 -16.84 0.80 6.19
C TYR A 238 -17.77 -0.39 6.43
N ILE A 239 -17.23 -1.61 6.69
CA ILE A 239 -18.06 -2.74 7.10
C ILE A 239 -18.70 -2.43 8.46
N ALA A 240 -17.92 -1.94 9.43
CA ALA A 240 -18.43 -1.58 10.74
C ALA A 240 -19.49 -0.47 10.66
N ILE A 241 -19.30 0.57 9.86
CA ILE A 241 -20.27 1.63 9.62
C ILE A 241 -21.58 1.06 9.05
N GLY A 242 -21.48 0.14 8.08
CA GLY A 242 -22.65 -0.57 7.56
C GLY A 242 -23.38 -1.39 8.62
N MET A 243 -22.63 -2.03 9.53
CA MET A 243 -23.18 -2.76 10.67
C MET A 243 -23.88 -1.84 11.65
N MET A 244 -23.26 -0.71 12.02
CA MET A 244 -23.86 0.30 12.91
C MET A 244 -25.23 0.76 12.37
N ARG A 245 -25.31 1.03 11.07
CA ARG A 245 -26.54 1.41 10.43
C ARG A 245 -27.61 0.31 10.54
N ALA A 246 -27.27 -0.94 10.20
CA ALA A 246 -28.22 -2.04 10.21
C ALA A 246 -28.70 -2.38 11.64
N LEU A 247 -27.82 -2.30 12.64
CA LEU A 247 -28.17 -2.46 14.07
C LEU A 247 -29.16 -1.36 14.49
N HIS A 248 -28.87 -0.11 14.14
CA HIS A 248 -29.78 1.01 14.43
C HIS A 248 -31.16 0.82 13.79
N GLU A 249 -31.23 0.41 12.53
CA GLU A 249 -32.47 0.12 11.82
C GLU A 249 -33.26 -1.04 12.48
N ALA A 250 -32.56 -1.97 13.13
CA ALA A 250 -33.15 -3.07 13.91
C ALA A 250 -33.51 -2.70 15.35
N GLY A 251 -33.28 -1.47 15.79
CA GLY A 251 -33.51 -0.99 17.16
C GLY A 251 -32.49 -1.50 18.18
N LEU A 252 -31.33 -1.98 17.70
CA LEU A 252 -30.21 -2.44 18.54
C LEU A 252 -29.17 -1.32 18.71
N ARG A 253 -28.51 -1.32 19.85
CA ARG A 253 -27.59 -0.27 20.25
C ARG A 253 -26.14 -0.73 20.15
N VAL A 254 -25.28 0.17 19.77
CA VAL A 254 -23.83 0.03 19.81
C VAL A 254 -23.32 0.98 20.88
N PRO A 255 -22.57 0.49 21.89
CA PRO A 255 -22.01 -0.87 22.04
C PRO A 255 -22.89 -1.87 22.81
N GLU A 256 -24.01 -1.47 23.45
CA GLU A 256 -24.70 -2.23 24.49
C GLU A 256 -25.22 -3.58 24.01
N ASP A 257 -25.75 -3.67 22.78
CA ASP A 257 -26.27 -4.91 22.22
C ASP A 257 -25.21 -5.61 21.35
N MET A 258 -24.29 -4.82 20.73
CA MET A 258 -23.12 -5.32 19.98
C MET A 258 -22.01 -4.28 19.95
N ALA A 259 -20.84 -4.62 20.48
CA ALA A 259 -19.64 -3.81 20.35
C ALA A 259 -19.00 -3.99 18.98
N LEU A 260 -18.42 -2.92 18.40
CA LEU A 260 -17.80 -2.94 17.08
C LEU A 260 -16.40 -2.34 17.11
N VAL A 261 -15.49 -2.99 16.40
CA VAL A 261 -14.14 -2.49 16.12
C VAL A 261 -13.86 -2.63 14.63
N GLY A 262 -13.43 -1.56 13.98
CA GLY A 262 -13.04 -1.54 12.59
C GLY A 262 -11.52 -1.64 12.38
N TYR A 263 -11.12 -1.41 11.15
CA TYR A 263 -9.73 -1.26 10.72
C TYR A 263 -9.60 -0.04 9.81
N ASP A 264 -8.39 0.52 9.78
CA ASP A 264 -7.88 1.62 8.97
C ASP A 264 -8.00 2.98 9.64
N ASP A 265 -8.92 3.19 10.59
CA ASP A 265 -9.19 4.45 11.30
C ASP A 265 -9.41 5.62 10.33
N ILE A 266 -10.35 5.41 9.39
CA ILE A 266 -10.72 6.44 8.42
C ILE A 266 -11.31 7.67 9.11
N PRO A 267 -11.29 8.87 8.49
CA PRO A 267 -11.83 10.08 9.12
C PRO A 267 -13.27 9.94 9.62
N HIS A 268 -14.11 9.20 8.90
CA HIS A 268 -15.51 8.97 9.27
C HIS A 268 -15.68 8.19 10.58
N ALA A 269 -14.70 7.39 11.00
CA ALA A 269 -14.75 6.60 12.24
C ALA A 269 -14.95 7.46 13.50
N SER A 270 -14.47 8.70 13.49
CA SER A 270 -14.54 9.64 14.61
C SER A 270 -15.67 10.67 14.52
N TYR A 271 -16.45 10.71 13.41
CA TYR A 271 -17.38 11.79 13.15
C TYR A 271 -18.81 11.52 13.68
N PHE A 272 -19.26 10.27 13.67
CA PHE A 272 -20.67 9.97 13.97
C PHE A 272 -20.80 9.14 15.26
N PRO A 273 -21.69 9.55 16.18
CA PRO A 273 -21.94 8.76 17.38
C PRO A 273 -22.78 7.51 17.07
N PRO A 274 -22.45 6.37 17.71
CA PRO A 274 -21.24 6.19 18.50
C PRO A 274 -19.99 6.21 17.63
N THR A 275 -18.94 6.91 18.08
CA THR A 275 -17.66 6.96 17.37
C THR A 275 -17.04 5.57 17.30
N LEU A 276 -16.50 5.19 16.14
CA LEU A 276 -16.04 3.83 15.85
C LEU A 276 -14.63 3.61 16.37
N SER A 277 -14.47 2.61 17.24
CA SER A 277 -13.18 2.04 17.64
C SER A 277 -12.53 1.38 16.43
N SER A 278 -11.23 1.59 16.22
CA SER A 278 -10.56 1.09 15.01
C SER A 278 -9.09 0.75 15.25
N ILE A 279 -8.53 -0.05 14.35
CA ILE A 279 -7.10 -0.34 14.29
C ILE A 279 -6.46 0.63 13.29
N ARG A 280 -5.73 1.61 13.81
CA ARG A 280 -5.08 2.67 13.03
C ARG A 280 -3.81 2.18 12.37
N THR A 281 -3.74 2.33 11.07
CA THR A 281 -2.52 2.13 10.28
C THR A 281 -1.65 3.40 10.32
N PRO A 282 -0.33 3.31 10.58
CA PRO A 282 0.57 4.46 10.56
C PRO A 282 0.91 4.86 9.13
N ILE A 283 -0.07 5.45 8.40
CA ILE A 283 0.02 5.74 6.96
C ILE A 283 1.16 6.73 6.66
N GLU A 284 1.26 7.80 7.45
CA GLU A 284 2.27 8.84 7.20
C GLU A 284 3.69 8.28 7.37
N GLU A 285 3.95 7.56 8.45
CA GLU A 285 5.26 6.99 8.77
C GLU A 285 5.63 5.87 7.79
N SER A 286 4.70 5.01 7.43
CA SER A 286 4.94 3.90 6.51
C SER A 286 5.18 4.36 5.08
N CYS A 287 4.44 5.35 4.60
CA CYS A 287 4.68 5.96 3.29
C CYS A 287 6.01 6.70 3.25
N ARG A 288 6.35 7.44 4.32
CA ARG A 288 7.66 8.12 4.44
C ARG A 288 8.80 7.11 4.38
N ALA A 289 8.75 6.04 5.19
CA ALA A 289 9.76 5.00 5.19
C ALA A 289 9.91 4.33 3.81
N THR A 290 8.81 4.08 3.12
CA THR A 290 8.81 3.50 1.77
C THR A 290 9.48 4.42 0.75
N VAL A 291 9.16 5.72 0.79
CA VAL A 291 9.74 6.69 -0.14
C VAL A 291 11.22 6.95 0.18
N ASP A 292 11.60 7.01 1.46
CA ASP A 292 13.00 7.12 1.85
C ASP A 292 13.83 5.93 1.36
N LEU A 293 13.28 4.72 1.51
CA LEU A 293 13.95 3.50 1.08
C LEU A 293 14.13 3.47 -0.44
N ILE A 294 13.09 3.75 -1.22
CA ILE A 294 13.21 3.73 -2.69
C ILE A 294 14.13 4.83 -3.20
N MET A 295 14.10 6.03 -2.62
CA MET A 295 15.01 7.12 -2.99
C MET A 295 16.46 6.75 -2.70
N LYS A 296 16.74 6.15 -1.54
CA LYS A 296 18.07 5.63 -1.18
C LYS A 296 18.57 4.62 -2.21
N LYS A 297 17.70 3.69 -2.65
CA LYS A 297 18.05 2.69 -3.67
C LYS A 297 18.30 3.28 -5.05
N ILE A 298 17.58 4.34 -5.42
CA ILE A 298 17.78 5.07 -6.68
C ILE A 298 19.11 5.82 -6.65
N ASP A 299 19.49 6.42 -5.51
CA ASP A 299 20.67 7.26 -5.40
C ASP A 299 21.96 6.47 -5.28
N ASP A 300 21.92 5.34 -4.62
CA ASP A 300 23.08 4.48 -4.40
C ASP A 300 22.96 3.18 -5.20
N HIS A 301 23.43 3.20 -6.45
CA HIS A 301 23.46 2.02 -7.31
C HIS A 301 24.28 0.85 -6.76
N TYR A 302 25.11 1.05 -5.75
CA TYR A 302 25.89 0.01 -5.07
C TYR A 302 25.20 -0.55 -3.84
N TYR A 303 24.07 0.03 -3.45
CA TYR A 303 23.30 -0.43 -2.29
C TYR A 303 22.54 -1.72 -2.60
N SER A 304 23.19 -2.85 -2.32
CA SER A 304 22.64 -4.21 -2.62
C SER A 304 21.93 -4.87 -1.44
N ALA A 305 21.99 -4.28 -0.23
CA ALA A 305 21.33 -4.87 0.94
C ALA A 305 19.80 -4.81 0.78
N HIS A 306 19.12 -5.93 1.10
CA HIS A 306 17.66 -5.93 1.25
C HIS A 306 17.27 -5.37 2.62
N GLU A 307 16.26 -4.54 2.63
CA GLU A 307 15.71 -3.97 3.87
C GLU A 307 14.25 -4.36 4.04
N ASP A 308 13.93 -4.90 5.23
CA ASP A 308 12.57 -5.14 5.69
C ASP A 308 12.26 -4.23 6.87
N ILE A 309 11.40 -3.24 6.64
CA ILE A 309 10.96 -2.28 7.65
C ILE A 309 9.57 -2.69 8.12
N THR A 310 9.40 -2.88 9.42
CA THR A 310 8.08 -3.17 10.01
C THR A 310 7.63 -2.02 10.88
N LEU A 311 6.46 -1.48 10.59
CA LEU A 311 5.74 -0.52 11.43
C LEU A 311 4.53 -1.21 12.05
N PHE A 312 4.10 -0.75 13.22
CA PHE A 312 3.02 -1.36 13.96
C PHE A 312 1.80 -0.45 13.99
N SER A 313 0.63 -1.05 13.77
CA SER A 313 -0.65 -0.41 13.96
C SER A 313 -0.95 -0.21 15.43
N THR A 314 -1.93 0.65 15.74
CA THR A 314 -2.37 0.96 17.12
C THR A 314 -3.88 0.78 17.22
N TYR A 315 -4.36 0.14 18.28
CA TYR A 315 -5.78 0.10 18.61
C TYR A 315 -6.21 1.47 19.18
N ILE A 316 -7.29 2.00 18.63
CA ILE A 316 -7.92 3.27 19.06
C ILE A 316 -9.31 2.93 19.59
N PRO A 317 -9.46 2.77 20.91
CA PRO A 317 -10.76 2.56 21.51
C PRO A 317 -11.61 3.84 21.41
N ARG A 318 -12.93 3.67 21.24
CA ARG A 318 -13.95 4.71 21.22
C ARG A 318 -15.29 4.16 21.69
N GLU A 319 -16.36 4.95 21.55
CA GLU A 319 -17.70 4.61 22.03
C GLU A 319 -18.23 3.25 21.52
N SER A 320 -17.94 2.87 20.28
CA SER A 320 -18.47 1.62 19.70
C SER A 320 -17.93 0.33 20.33
N SER A 321 -16.87 0.41 21.11
CA SER A 321 -16.37 -0.71 21.94
C SER A 321 -16.61 -0.49 23.43
N GLY A 322 -17.34 0.54 23.82
CA GLY A 322 -17.72 0.80 25.22
C GLY A 322 -16.66 1.58 25.99
N GLU A 323 -16.07 2.60 25.40
CA GLU A 323 -15.23 3.58 26.08
C GLU A 323 -16.04 4.79 26.52
#